data_94489154d796bffdf4c1c730ccfb0ac4
#
_entry.id   94489154d796bffdf4c1c730ccfb0ac4
#
_cell.length_a   1.000
_cell.length_b   1.000
_cell.length_c   1.000
_cell.angle_alpha   90.00
_cell.angle_beta   90.00
_cell.angle_gamma   90.00
#
_symmetry.space_group_name_H-M   'P 1'
#
loop_
_entity.id
_entity.type
_entity.pdbx_description
1 polymer ?
#
loop_
_entity_poly.entity_id
_entity_poly.type
_entity_poly.pdbx_seq_one_letter_code
_entity_poly.pdbx_strand_id
1 'polypeptide(L)'
;QFCREQGIPVWADEIQTFTRTGNFFAYETMGIGEFIDICTIAKTAQNGATLFTEEFKPDPGLLGGTFSGTTPALSAGLEILNMMDHDGYMGPQGKVMQIHHDFVGMLNELNETSCKGLLREAGGLGLMVAVTPLDGSKDKQTLLLKSLFKNGLICFGCGSNPYRIRFLLPAILSKA
;
A
#
# COMPACT_ATOMS: atom_id res chain seq x y z
N GLN A 1 5.08 21.87 -4.27
CA GLN A 1 5.21 23.26 -4.70
C GLN A 1 6.68 23.62 -4.98
N PHE A 2 7.61 23.47 -4.02
CA PHE A 2 9.04 23.78 -4.19
C PHE A 2 9.66 23.14 -5.45
N CYS A 3 9.43 21.84 -5.68
CA CYS A 3 9.99 21.15 -6.84
C CYS A 3 9.53 21.80 -8.16
N ARG A 4 8.24 22.13 -8.26
CA ARG A 4 7.69 22.79 -9.46
C ARG A 4 8.31 24.18 -9.70
N GLU A 5 8.49 24.97 -8.65
CA GLU A 5 9.14 26.29 -8.72
C GLU A 5 10.62 26.19 -9.17
N GLN A 6 11.26 25.07 -8.91
CA GLN A 6 12.65 24.80 -9.30
C GLN A 6 12.78 24.00 -10.59
N GLY A 7 11.69 23.68 -11.28
CA GLY A 7 11.71 22.82 -12.48
C GLY A 7 12.18 21.41 -12.22
N ILE A 8 11.98 20.90 -11.00
CA ILE A 8 12.36 19.54 -10.61
C ILE A 8 11.12 18.63 -10.77
N PRO A 9 11.16 17.63 -11.66
CA PRO A 9 10.04 16.70 -11.81
C PRO A 9 9.82 15.86 -10.56
N VAL A 10 8.55 15.60 -10.24
CA VAL A 10 8.15 14.77 -9.11
C VAL A 10 7.65 13.42 -9.60
N TRP A 11 8.32 12.38 -9.17
CA TRP A 11 7.96 11.01 -9.49
C TRP A 11 7.36 10.30 -8.28
N ALA A 12 6.11 9.83 -8.41
CA ALA A 12 5.43 9.01 -7.43
C ALA A 12 5.68 7.52 -7.72
N ASP A 13 6.34 6.83 -6.80
CA ASP A 13 6.42 5.37 -6.84
C ASP A 13 5.20 4.77 -6.13
N GLU A 14 4.17 4.48 -6.91
CA GLU A 14 2.92 3.85 -6.47
C GLU A 14 2.92 2.32 -6.64
N ILE A 15 4.08 1.71 -6.86
CA ILE A 15 4.19 0.26 -7.06
C ILE A 15 3.57 -0.54 -5.91
N GLN A 16 3.63 -0.02 -4.69
CA GLN A 16 3.04 -0.67 -3.51
C GLN A 16 1.71 -0.06 -3.07
N THR A 17 1.50 1.21 -3.31
CA THR A 17 0.37 1.99 -2.80
C THR A 17 -0.85 1.96 -3.72
N PHE A 18 -0.64 1.75 -5.00
CA PHE A 18 -1.71 1.71 -6.00
C PHE A 18 -2.88 0.83 -5.57
N THR A 19 -4.09 1.38 -5.56
CA THR A 19 -5.37 0.79 -5.12
C THR A 19 -5.48 0.41 -3.64
N ARG A 20 -4.47 0.70 -2.81
CA ARG A 20 -4.46 0.25 -1.40
C ARG A 20 -4.83 1.32 -0.38
N THR A 21 -4.98 2.56 -0.78
CA THR A 21 -5.11 3.70 0.15
C THR A 21 -6.53 4.26 0.24
N GLY A 22 -7.51 3.60 -0.37
CA GLY A 22 -8.89 4.07 -0.45
C GLY A 22 -9.20 4.87 -1.71
N ASN A 23 -8.18 5.33 -2.43
CA ASN A 23 -8.23 5.85 -3.79
C ASN A 23 -7.36 5.00 -4.70
N PHE A 24 -7.43 5.21 -6.02
CA PHE A 24 -6.53 4.51 -6.95
C PHE A 24 -5.08 4.82 -6.65
N PHE A 25 -4.76 6.08 -6.38
CA PHE A 25 -3.40 6.52 -6.09
C PHE A 25 -3.28 7.10 -4.67
N ALA A 26 -2.17 6.83 -4.01
CA ALA A 26 -1.90 7.41 -2.70
C ALA A 26 -1.74 8.93 -2.76
N TYR A 27 -1.20 9.47 -3.84
CA TYR A 27 -1.08 10.91 -4.00
C TYR A 27 -2.45 11.62 -4.06
N GLU A 28 -3.52 10.95 -4.51
CA GLU A 28 -4.89 11.47 -4.44
C GLU A 28 -5.36 11.53 -2.97
N THR A 29 -5.13 10.45 -2.22
CA THR A 29 -5.44 10.39 -0.79
C THR A 29 -4.67 11.46 0.01
N MET A 30 -3.47 11.80 -0.43
CA MET A 30 -2.62 12.83 0.17
C MET A 30 -2.93 14.26 -0.33
N GLY A 31 -3.78 14.41 -1.36
CA GLY A 31 -4.13 15.71 -1.94
C GLY A 31 -2.98 16.41 -2.67
N ILE A 32 -2.03 15.63 -3.23
CA ILE A 32 -0.83 16.16 -3.92
C ILE A 32 -0.77 15.80 -5.39
N GLY A 33 -1.86 15.26 -5.96
CA GLY A 33 -1.89 14.78 -7.34
C GLY A 33 -1.50 15.83 -8.39
N GLU A 34 -1.83 17.10 -8.17
CA GLU A 34 -1.47 18.19 -9.05
C GLU A 34 0.05 18.41 -9.21
N PHE A 35 0.86 17.89 -8.28
CA PHE A 35 2.32 18.04 -8.29
C PHE A 35 3.07 16.83 -8.87
N ILE A 36 2.35 15.78 -9.28
CA ILE A 36 2.97 14.55 -9.77
C ILE A 36 3.12 14.62 -11.30
N ASP A 37 4.33 14.47 -11.76
CA ASP A 37 4.69 14.49 -13.19
C ASP A 37 4.79 13.09 -13.77
N ILE A 38 5.34 12.15 -12.98
CA ILE A 38 5.53 10.75 -13.37
C ILE A 38 5.00 9.86 -12.25
N CYS A 39 4.34 8.75 -12.61
CA CYS A 39 3.88 7.76 -11.65
C CYS A 39 4.16 6.34 -12.15
N THR A 40 4.72 5.48 -11.30
CA THR A 40 4.88 4.06 -11.60
C THR A 40 3.91 3.22 -10.76
N ILE A 41 3.22 2.30 -11.43
CA ILE A 41 2.32 1.33 -10.80
C ILE A 41 2.74 -0.10 -11.14
N ALA A 42 2.45 -1.05 -10.24
CA ALA A 42 2.61 -2.49 -10.46
C ALA A 42 1.80 -3.28 -9.41
N LYS A 43 2.22 -4.49 -9.10
CA LYS A 43 1.62 -5.40 -8.09
C LYS A 43 0.13 -5.62 -8.30
N THR A 44 -0.74 -4.81 -7.70
CA THR A 44 -2.21 -4.94 -7.86
C THR A 44 -2.64 -4.80 -9.31
N ALA A 45 -1.97 -3.97 -10.10
CA ALA A 45 -2.23 -3.82 -11.52
C ALA A 45 -1.85 -5.07 -12.36
N GLN A 46 -1.23 -6.09 -11.77
CA GLN A 46 -0.73 -7.32 -12.43
C GLN A 46 0.25 -7.08 -13.57
N ASN A 47 0.52 -5.84 -13.89
CA ASN A 47 1.47 -5.39 -14.89
C ASN A 47 2.18 -4.12 -14.39
N GLY A 48 3.40 -3.89 -14.83
CA GLY A 48 4.09 -2.63 -14.61
C GLY A 48 3.62 -1.58 -15.63
N ALA A 49 3.32 -0.37 -15.17
CA ALA A 49 3.04 0.75 -16.04
C ALA A 49 3.67 2.03 -15.49
N THR A 50 4.08 2.90 -16.40
CA THR A 50 4.53 4.26 -16.10
C THR A 50 3.55 5.23 -16.72
N LEU A 51 2.96 6.05 -15.88
CA LEU A 51 2.08 7.16 -16.25
C LEU A 51 2.91 8.45 -16.21
N PHE A 52 2.67 9.36 -17.12
CA PHE A 52 3.42 10.62 -17.21
C PHE A 52 2.56 11.73 -17.78
N THR A 53 2.90 12.95 -17.46
CA THR A 53 2.33 14.15 -18.12
C THR A 53 2.92 14.27 -19.54
N GLU A 54 2.28 15.03 -20.41
CA GLU A 54 2.74 15.18 -21.80
C GLU A 54 4.18 15.71 -21.89
N GLU A 55 4.61 16.54 -20.94
CA GLU A 55 5.96 17.09 -20.84
C GLU A 55 7.03 15.98 -20.67
N PHE A 56 6.68 14.88 -19.96
CA PHE A 56 7.60 13.77 -19.66
C PHE A 56 7.33 12.53 -20.53
N LYS A 57 6.63 12.69 -21.62
CA LYS A 57 6.36 11.61 -22.56
C LYS A 57 7.66 11.09 -23.17
N PRO A 58 7.99 9.79 -22.97
CA PRO A 58 9.21 9.22 -23.48
C PRO A 58 9.17 9.06 -25.01
N ASP A 59 10.33 9.07 -25.63
CA ASP A 59 10.46 8.70 -27.04
C ASP A 59 10.02 7.25 -27.27
N PRO A 60 9.44 6.94 -28.45
CA PRO A 60 9.06 5.57 -28.78
C PRO A 60 10.24 4.59 -28.64
N GLY A 61 10.03 3.49 -27.91
CA GLY A 61 11.02 2.47 -27.68
C GLY A 61 11.95 2.69 -26.48
N LEU A 62 11.87 3.84 -25.80
CA LEU A 62 12.69 4.10 -24.62
C LEU A 62 12.29 3.22 -23.43
N LEU A 63 10.99 2.96 -23.27
CA LEU A 63 10.45 2.11 -22.20
C LEU A 63 9.93 0.80 -22.80
N GLY A 64 10.31 -0.31 -22.19
CA GLY A 64 9.85 -1.62 -22.63
C GLY A 64 10.45 -2.76 -21.81
N GLY A 65 9.91 -3.94 -21.98
CA GLY A 65 10.40 -5.18 -21.37
C GLY A 65 9.83 -6.38 -22.11
N THR A 66 10.58 -7.47 -22.14
CA THR A 66 10.23 -8.69 -22.91
C THR A 66 8.85 -9.24 -22.56
N PHE A 67 8.47 -9.16 -21.29
CA PHE A 67 7.17 -9.65 -20.79
C PHE A 67 6.18 -8.53 -20.47
N SER A 68 6.49 -7.29 -20.80
CA SER A 68 5.57 -6.16 -20.62
C SER A 68 4.33 -6.35 -21.48
N GLY A 69 3.16 -6.19 -20.89
CA GLY A 69 1.89 -6.26 -21.63
C GLY A 69 1.51 -7.65 -22.10
N THR A 70 1.92 -8.73 -21.42
CA THR A 70 1.42 -10.06 -21.75
C THR A 70 -0.10 -10.14 -21.56
N THR A 71 -0.79 -10.80 -22.49
CA THR A 71 -2.27 -10.87 -22.49
C THR A 71 -2.86 -11.34 -21.16
N PRO A 72 -2.35 -12.40 -20.50
CA PRO A 72 -2.88 -12.81 -19.20
C PRO A 72 -2.76 -11.74 -18.11
N ALA A 73 -1.62 -11.04 -18.07
CA ALA A 73 -1.39 -9.99 -17.08
C ALA A 73 -2.31 -8.77 -17.33
N LEU A 74 -2.47 -8.37 -18.59
CA LEU A 74 -3.38 -7.29 -18.97
C LEU A 74 -4.84 -7.63 -18.66
N SER A 75 -5.28 -8.86 -18.99
CA SER A 75 -6.65 -9.31 -18.70
C SER A 75 -6.92 -9.35 -17.19
N ALA A 76 -6.00 -9.89 -16.40
CA ALA A 76 -6.12 -9.90 -14.94
C ALA A 76 -6.11 -8.49 -14.35
N GLY A 77 -5.23 -7.62 -14.84
CA GLY A 77 -5.15 -6.22 -14.42
C GLY A 77 -6.44 -5.46 -14.71
N LEU A 78 -7.00 -5.62 -15.92
CA LEU A 78 -8.25 -4.98 -16.32
C LEU A 78 -9.41 -5.42 -15.41
N GLU A 79 -9.52 -6.71 -15.12
CA GLU A 79 -10.57 -7.22 -14.23
C GLU A 79 -10.43 -6.66 -12.81
N ILE A 80 -9.21 -6.62 -12.26
CA ILE A 80 -8.97 -6.05 -10.94
C ILE A 80 -9.33 -4.56 -10.92
N LEU A 81 -8.95 -3.79 -11.94
CA LEU A 81 -9.29 -2.38 -12.04
C LEU A 81 -10.80 -2.16 -12.11
N ASN A 82 -11.52 -2.97 -12.88
CA ASN A 82 -12.97 -2.93 -12.96
C ASN A 82 -13.63 -3.23 -11.61
N MET A 83 -13.15 -4.26 -10.89
CA MET A 83 -13.64 -4.58 -9.54
C MET A 83 -13.39 -3.41 -8.58
N MET A 84 -12.18 -2.83 -8.59
CA MET A 84 -11.85 -1.71 -7.71
C MET A 84 -12.73 -0.49 -7.96
N ASP A 85 -13.04 -0.20 -9.23
CA ASP A 85 -13.84 0.96 -9.63
C ASP A 85 -15.34 0.75 -9.38
N HIS A 86 -15.88 -0.42 -9.68
CA HIS A 86 -17.33 -0.63 -9.74
C HIS A 86 -17.91 -1.38 -8.54
N ASP A 87 -17.10 -2.19 -7.81
CA ASP A 87 -17.62 -3.06 -6.74
C ASP A 87 -17.50 -2.45 -5.34
N GLY A 88 -17.38 -1.12 -5.24
CA GLY A 88 -17.40 -0.41 -3.96
C GLY A 88 -16.13 -0.57 -3.10
N TYR A 89 -14.99 -0.77 -3.73
CA TYR A 89 -13.72 -0.87 -3.01
C TYR A 89 -13.16 0.50 -2.62
N MET A 90 -13.39 1.53 -3.46
CA MET A 90 -12.80 2.86 -3.32
C MET A 90 -13.68 3.82 -2.53
N GLY A 91 -13.09 4.92 -2.13
CA GLY A 91 -13.72 5.99 -1.36
C GLY A 91 -13.67 5.81 0.16
N PRO A 92 -14.11 6.84 0.89
CA PRO A 92 -14.02 6.87 2.37
C PRO A 92 -14.82 5.77 3.07
N GLN A 93 -15.87 5.25 2.43
CA GLN A 93 -16.72 4.17 2.92
C GLN A 93 -16.52 2.87 2.13
N GLY A 94 -15.53 2.83 1.24
CA GLY A 94 -15.22 1.66 0.43
C GLY A 94 -14.66 0.50 1.24
N LYS A 95 -14.71 -0.69 0.65
CA LYS A 95 -14.23 -1.94 1.28
C LYS A 95 -12.79 -1.82 1.80
N VAL A 96 -11.90 -1.13 1.06
CA VAL A 96 -10.52 -0.87 1.48
C VAL A 96 -10.46 -0.18 2.84
N MET A 97 -11.26 0.86 3.03
CA MET A 97 -11.30 1.60 4.29
C MET A 97 -12.04 0.85 5.40
N GLN A 98 -13.06 0.05 5.07
CA GLN A 98 -13.73 -0.82 6.04
C GLN A 98 -12.76 -1.87 6.60
N ILE A 99 -11.99 -2.55 5.73
CA ILE A 99 -10.95 -3.50 6.16
C ILE A 99 -9.91 -2.81 7.04
N HIS A 100 -9.51 -1.60 6.68
CA HIS A 100 -8.59 -0.80 7.49
C HIS A 100 -9.10 -0.59 8.91
N HIS A 101 -10.31 -0.06 9.05
CA HIS A 101 -10.90 0.25 10.35
C HIS A 101 -11.08 -0.99 11.20
N ASP A 102 -11.59 -2.08 10.60
CA ASP A 102 -11.77 -3.35 11.30
C ASP A 102 -10.45 -3.93 11.80
N PHE A 103 -9.42 -3.93 10.96
CA PHE A 103 -8.11 -4.50 11.31
C PHE A 103 -7.38 -3.67 12.36
N VAL A 104 -7.37 -2.34 12.22
CA VAL A 104 -6.78 -1.44 13.22
C VAL A 104 -7.57 -1.51 14.53
N GLY A 105 -8.89 -1.58 14.47
CA GLY A 105 -9.75 -1.77 15.64
C GLY A 105 -9.40 -3.07 16.39
N MET A 106 -9.25 -4.18 15.68
CA MET A 106 -8.83 -5.46 16.26
C MET A 106 -7.44 -5.37 16.92
N LEU A 107 -6.46 -4.72 16.29
CA LEU A 107 -5.13 -4.55 16.87
C LEU A 107 -5.18 -3.71 18.17
N ASN A 108 -6.00 -2.67 18.20
CA ASN A 108 -6.19 -1.85 19.40
C ASN A 108 -6.88 -2.64 20.50
N GLU A 109 -7.92 -3.40 20.20
CA GLU A 109 -8.60 -4.29 21.16
C GLU A 109 -7.63 -5.33 21.74
N LEU A 110 -6.81 -5.97 20.90
CA LEU A 110 -5.77 -6.89 21.37
C LEU A 110 -4.77 -6.19 22.31
N ASN A 111 -4.40 -4.95 21.98
CA ASN A 111 -3.49 -4.17 22.83
C ASN A 111 -4.07 -3.80 24.19
N GLU A 112 -5.38 -3.60 24.27
CA GLU A 112 -6.10 -3.30 25.53
C GLU A 112 -6.37 -4.55 26.37
N THR A 113 -6.50 -5.70 25.73
CA THR A 113 -6.89 -6.97 26.37
C THR A 113 -5.73 -7.95 26.51
N SER A 114 -5.54 -8.80 25.51
CA SER A 114 -4.63 -9.95 25.57
C SER A 114 -3.15 -9.58 25.46
N CYS A 115 -2.84 -8.45 24.78
CA CYS A 115 -1.48 -8.00 24.52
C CYS A 115 -1.13 -6.69 25.25
N LYS A 116 -1.73 -6.40 26.37
CA LYS A 116 -1.66 -5.12 27.13
C LYS A 116 -0.36 -4.31 26.94
N GLY A 117 -0.44 -3.24 26.15
CA GLY A 117 0.67 -2.32 25.89
C GLY A 117 1.79 -2.86 24.99
N LEU A 118 1.63 -4.05 24.41
CA LEU A 118 2.64 -4.70 23.57
C LEU A 118 2.49 -4.38 22.07
N LEU A 119 1.33 -3.83 21.65
CA LEU A 119 1.02 -3.46 20.27
C LEU A 119 0.62 -1.98 20.24
N ARG A 120 1.58 -1.09 20.05
CA ARG A 120 1.34 0.35 20.11
C ARG A 120 1.21 0.97 18.73
N GLU A 121 0.49 2.09 18.64
CA GLU A 121 0.43 2.93 17.44
C GLU A 121 -0.05 2.14 16.21
N ALA A 122 -1.03 1.27 16.38
CA ALA A 122 -1.65 0.59 15.25
C ALA A 122 -2.28 1.61 14.30
N GLY A 123 -1.94 1.53 13.01
CA GLY A 123 -2.45 2.46 12.02
C GLY A 123 -1.70 2.37 10.70
N GLY A 124 -2.04 3.27 9.79
CA GLY A 124 -1.49 3.28 8.44
C GLY A 124 -2.47 3.92 7.47
N LEU A 125 -2.43 3.49 6.20
CA LEU A 125 -3.28 4.01 5.15
C LEU A 125 -3.91 2.84 4.36
N GLY A 126 -5.22 2.74 4.40
CA GLY A 126 -5.95 1.66 3.72
C GLY A 126 -5.46 0.27 4.12
N LEU A 127 -5.12 -0.55 3.13
CA LEU A 127 -4.64 -1.93 3.34
C LEU A 127 -3.18 -2.04 3.82
N MET A 128 -2.52 -0.91 4.02
CA MET A 128 -1.14 -0.85 4.51
C MET A 128 -1.15 -0.43 5.97
N VAL A 129 -1.14 -1.40 6.87
CA VAL A 129 -1.21 -1.19 8.32
C VAL A 129 0.12 -1.56 8.97
N ALA A 130 0.52 -0.81 9.98
CA ALA A 130 1.68 -1.13 10.79
C ALA A 130 1.37 -0.94 12.28
N VAL A 131 2.12 -1.66 13.12
CA VAL A 131 2.04 -1.58 14.58
C VAL A 131 3.44 -1.60 15.16
N THR A 132 3.67 -0.86 16.23
CA THR A 132 4.94 -0.88 16.97
C THR A 132 4.89 -1.97 18.02
N PRO A 133 5.65 -3.07 17.87
CA PRO A 133 5.65 -4.16 18.85
C PRO A 133 6.56 -3.83 20.04
N LEU A 134 6.08 -4.16 21.24
CA LEU A 134 6.89 -4.09 22.47
C LEU A 134 7.54 -2.70 22.66
N ASP A 135 8.86 -2.64 22.75
CA ASP A 135 9.65 -1.40 22.89
C ASP A 135 10.01 -0.76 21.54
N GLY A 136 9.69 -1.40 20.42
CA GLY A 136 10.03 -0.94 19.08
C GLY A 136 11.49 -1.16 18.69
N SER A 137 12.23 -1.99 19.42
CA SER A 137 13.60 -2.36 19.07
C SER A 137 13.64 -3.41 17.95
N LYS A 138 14.75 -3.43 17.20
CA LYS A 138 14.97 -4.37 16.10
C LYS A 138 14.90 -5.82 16.53
N ASP A 139 15.51 -6.13 17.69
CA ASP A 139 15.55 -7.50 18.22
C ASP A 139 14.16 -8.00 18.58
N LYS A 140 13.33 -7.15 19.21
CA LYS A 140 11.96 -7.47 19.55
C LYS A 140 11.06 -7.62 18.32
N GLN A 141 11.22 -6.75 17.34
CA GLN A 141 10.57 -6.89 16.04
C GLN A 141 10.91 -8.25 15.41
N THR A 142 12.20 -8.58 15.33
CA THR A 142 12.68 -9.84 14.71
C THR A 142 12.14 -11.06 15.45
N LEU A 143 12.15 -11.03 16.78
CA LEU A 143 11.63 -12.11 17.62
C LEU A 143 10.14 -12.32 17.35
N LEU A 144 9.36 -11.24 17.34
CA LEU A 144 7.92 -11.33 17.12
C LEU A 144 7.60 -11.80 15.68
N LEU A 145 8.30 -11.31 14.67
CA LEU A 145 8.12 -11.78 13.29
C LEU A 145 8.33 -13.30 13.16
N LYS A 146 9.38 -13.83 13.80
CA LYS A 146 9.64 -15.28 13.83
C LYS A 146 8.53 -16.05 14.54
N SER A 147 8.02 -15.50 15.65
CA SER A 147 6.92 -16.11 16.39
C SER A 147 5.62 -16.11 15.59
N LEU A 148 5.26 -14.99 14.96
CA LEU A 148 4.09 -14.88 14.11
C LEU A 148 4.16 -15.86 12.94
N PHE A 149 5.31 -15.97 12.27
CA PHE A 149 5.51 -16.93 11.18
C PHE A 149 5.31 -18.39 11.64
N LYS A 150 5.85 -18.77 12.80
CA LYS A 150 5.64 -20.11 13.39
C LYS A 150 4.18 -20.41 13.70
N ASN A 151 3.38 -19.37 13.95
CA ASN A 151 1.94 -19.49 14.23
C ASN A 151 1.07 -19.24 12.96
N GLY A 152 1.66 -19.28 11.77
CA GLY A 152 0.94 -19.21 10.50
C GLY A 152 0.63 -17.80 9.99
N LEU A 153 1.18 -16.74 10.62
CA LEU A 153 0.98 -15.36 10.19
C LEU A 153 2.22 -14.82 9.49
N ILE A 154 2.10 -14.49 8.21
CA ILE A 154 3.15 -13.88 7.39
C ILE A 154 2.98 -12.36 7.40
N CYS A 155 3.97 -11.66 7.96
CA CYS A 155 4.06 -10.20 7.94
C CYS A 155 5.53 -9.76 7.82
N PHE A 156 5.76 -8.47 7.71
CA PHE A 156 7.08 -7.92 7.39
C PHE A 156 7.51 -6.85 8.39
N GLY A 157 8.81 -6.68 8.54
CA GLY A 157 9.36 -5.55 9.27
C GLY A 157 9.33 -4.26 8.45
N CYS A 158 9.16 -3.13 9.12
CA CYS A 158 9.31 -1.79 8.56
C CYS A 158 9.77 -0.81 9.64
N GLY A 159 10.07 0.42 9.23
CA GLY A 159 10.56 1.45 10.14
C GLY A 159 11.99 1.20 10.62
N SER A 160 12.56 2.20 11.25
CA SER A 160 13.91 2.14 11.82
C SER A 160 13.98 2.77 13.22
N ASN A 161 13.05 3.69 13.54
CA ASN A 161 12.91 4.28 14.87
C ASN A 161 11.50 4.83 15.06
N PRO A 162 10.56 4.05 15.60
CA PRO A 162 10.69 2.65 16.03
C PRO A 162 10.70 1.63 14.89
N TYR A 163 11.18 0.41 15.16
CA TYR A 163 10.97 -0.75 14.30
C TYR A 163 9.54 -1.25 14.47
N ARG A 164 8.84 -1.43 13.35
CA ARG A 164 7.42 -1.79 13.30
C ARG A 164 7.19 -3.08 12.53
N ILE A 165 6.06 -3.71 12.78
CA ILE A 165 5.53 -4.80 11.94
C ILE A 165 4.49 -4.22 11.02
N ARG A 166 4.59 -4.53 9.73
CA ARG A 166 3.61 -4.13 8.72
C ARG A 166 2.83 -5.31 8.19
N PHE A 167 1.58 -5.03 7.90
CA PHE A 167 0.62 -5.91 7.27
C PHE A 167 0.24 -5.30 5.91
N LEU A 168 0.19 -6.14 4.89
CA LEU A 168 -0.38 -5.81 3.58
C LEU A 168 -1.65 -6.65 3.44
N LEU A 169 -2.78 -6.04 3.77
CA LEU A 169 -4.04 -6.74 3.86
C LEU A 169 -4.57 -7.06 2.44
N PRO A 170 -5.08 -8.27 2.20
CA PRO A 170 -5.80 -8.55 0.95
C PRO A 170 -7.08 -7.73 0.87
N ALA A 171 -7.36 -7.16 -0.31
CA ALA A 171 -8.59 -6.39 -0.53
C ALA A 171 -9.89 -7.22 -0.41
N ILE A 172 -9.75 -8.55 -0.47
CA ILE A 172 -10.86 -9.52 -0.32
C ILE A 172 -10.96 -10.09 1.10
N LEU A 173 -10.25 -9.53 2.07
CA LEU A 173 -10.33 -9.96 3.45
C LEU A 173 -11.76 -9.78 3.97
N SER A 174 -12.35 -10.85 4.47
CA SER A 174 -13.68 -10.82 5.12
C SER A 174 -13.53 -11.02 6.62
N LYS A 175 -14.51 -10.48 7.37
CA LYS A 175 -14.67 -10.88 8.78
C LYS A 175 -14.97 -12.38 8.84
N ALA A 176 -14.29 -13.10 9.71
CA ALA A 176 -14.59 -14.50 10.02
C ALA A 176 -15.88 -14.59 10.86
#